data_3e08ff14b96e474b6fe926b9f91ca5fc
#
_entry.id   3e08ff14b96e474b6fe926b9f91ca5fc
#
_cell.length_a   1.000
_cell.length_b   1.000
_cell.length_c   1.000
_cell.angle_alpha   90.00
_cell.angle_beta   90.00
_cell.angle_gamma   90.00
#
_symmetry.space_group_name_H-M   'P 1'
#
loop_
_entity.id
_entity.type
_entity.pdbx_description
1 polymer ?
#
loop_
_entity_poly.entity_id
_entity_poly.type
_entity_poly.pdbx_seq_one_letter_code
_entity_poly.pdbx_strand_id
1 'polypeptide(L)'
;MTKPKVVNALAVRVGVERFTVTASGHSLAVDSDRERNTAPSPMELVLMGLCACTATDIDIILRKKREPFTSLEVRAEAERATEPPQVYTQIKLIFTVGGKVTKKAMEDAVRLSEEKYCSVSAMLQKTAKITSEIRHVE
;
A
#
# COMPACT_ATOMS: atom_id res chain seq x y z
N MET A 1 28.95 7.49 -7.91
CA MET A 1 28.11 6.30 -7.80
C MET A 1 27.46 6.20 -6.43
N THR A 2 26.16 6.09 -6.37
CA THR A 2 25.46 5.95 -5.10
C THR A 2 25.50 4.49 -4.62
N LYS A 3 25.70 4.31 -3.34
CA LYS A 3 25.64 2.96 -2.75
C LYS A 3 24.17 2.52 -2.67
N PRO A 4 23.89 1.22 -2.83
CA PRO A 4 22.55 0.70 -2.57
C PRO A 4 22.11 1.03 -1.15
N LYS A 5 20.84 1.31 -0.98
CA LYS A 5 20.24 1.51 0.34
C LYS A 5 20.02 0.14 0.98
N VAL A 6 20.43 0.01 2.23
CA VAL A 6 20.21 -1.21 3.00
C VAL A 6 19.10 -0.95 4.00
N VAL A 7 18.08 -1.79 3.97
CA VAL A 7 16.94 -1.72 4.88
C VAL A 7 16.87 -3.03 5.64
N ASN A 8 16.64 -2.95 6.94
CA ASN A 8 16.59 -4.13 7.81
C ASN A 8 15.20 -4.30 8.40
N ALA A 9 14.79 -5.54 8.52
CA ALA A 9 13.55 -5.89 9.21
C ALA A 9 13.80 -7.17 10.02
N LEU A 10 13.08 -7.32 11.11
CA LEU A 10 13.25 -8.44 12.04
C LEU A 10 11.88 -8.96 12.44
N ALA A 11 11.72 -10.28 12.50
CA ALA A 11 10.52 -10.90 13.05
C ALA A 11 10.94 -11.74 14.26
N VAL A 12 10.30 -11.51 15.40
CA VAL A 12 10.55 -12.25 16.63
C VAL A 12 9.27 -12.97 17.05
N ARG A 13 9.37 -14.28 17.26
CA ARG A 13 8.22 -15.08 17.67
C ARG A 13 7.78 -14.73 19.09
N VAL A 14 6.48 -14.45 19.25
CA VAL A 14 5.89 -14.16 20.56
C VAL A 14 4.78 -15.14 20.92
N GLY A 15 4.44 -16.03 20.01
CA GLY A 15 3.41 -17.07 20.23
C GLY A 15 3.28 -17.93 18.99
N VAL A 16 2.30 -18.85 18.99
CA VAL A 16 2.04 -19.73 17.85
C VAL A 16 1.53 -18.89 16.68
N GLU A 17 2.29 -18.85 15.58
CA GLU A 17 1.97 -18.06 14.40
C GLU A 17 1.80 -16.56 14.68
N ARG A 18 2.39 -16.10 15.78
CA ARG A 18 2.39 -14.68 16.16
C ARG A 18 3.81 -14.17 16.28
N PHE A 19 4.03 -13.00 15.71
CA PHE A 19 5.34 -12.36 15.69
C PHE A 19 5.21 -10.86 15.95
N THR A 20 6.28 -10.30 16.50
CA THR A 20 6.49 -8.86 16.48
C THR A 20 7.45 -8.57 15.36
N VAL A 21 7.10 -7.73 14.42
CA VAL A 21 7.97 -7.32 13.33
C VAL A 21 8.42 -5.88 13.55
N THR A 22 9.70 -5.64 13.28
CA THR A 22 10.34 -4.36 13.61
C THR A 22 11.18 -3.88 12.44
N ALA A 23 11.09 -2.59 12.14
CA ALA A 23 11.95 -1.92 11.19
C ALA A 23 12.16 -0.48 11.65
N SER A 24 13.40 0.01 11.59
CA SER A 24 13.76 1.39 11.95
C SER A 24 13.25 1.80 13.34
N GLY A 25 13.25 0.87 14.30
CA GLY A 25 12.80 1.15 15.67
C GLY A 25 11.29 1.14 15.87
N HIS A 26 10.51 0.80 14.84
CA HIS A 26 9.05 0.73 14.89
C HIS A 26 8.59 -0.72 14.83
N SER A 27 7.57 -1.07 15.61
CA SER A 27 7.10 -2.44 15.73
C SER A 27 5.61 -2.58 15.43
N LEU A 28 5.26 -3.72 14.85
CA LEU A 28 3.87 -4.12 14.61
C LEU A 28 3.70 -5.57 15.06
N ALA A 29 2.51 -5.89 15.53
CA ALA A 29 2.12 -7.29 15.77
C ALA A 29 1.67 -7.91 14.44
N VAL A 30 1.96 -9.19 14.26
CA VAL A 30 1.52 -9.99 13.12
C VAL A 30 0.90 -11.28 13.63
N ASP A 31 -0.25 -11.66 13.08
CA ASP A 31 -0.94 -12.88 13.44
C ASP A 31 -1.36 -13.61 12.16
N SER A 32 -0.77 -14.78 11.92
CA SER A 32 -1.11 -15.58 10.73
C SER A 32 -2.32 -16.47 10.92
N ASP A 33 -2.79 -16.64 12.15
CA ASP A 33 -4.00 -17.42 12.44
C ASP A 33 -5.25 -16.58 12.16
N ARG A 34 -5.94 -16.89 11.06
CA ARG A 34 -7.07 -16.08 10.60
C ARG A 34 -8.32 -16.24 11.45
N GLU A 35 -8.44 -17.33 12.19
CA GLU A 35 -9.53 -17.49 13.14
C GLU A 35 -9.33 -16.60 14.36
N ARG A 36 -8.11 -16.60 14.89
CA ARG A 36 -7.76 -15.73 16.03
C ARG A 36 -7.80 -14.26 15.61
N ASN A 37 -7.21 -13.93 14.46
CA ASN A 37 -7.25 -12.60 13.82
C ASN A 37 -7.02 -11.43 14.79
N THR A 38 -5.94 -11.49 15.57
CA THR A 38 -5.62 -10.44 16.56
C THR A 38 -4.70 -9.35 16.01
N ALA A 39 -4.21 -9.53 14.78
CA ALA A 39 -3.31 -8.59 14.12
C ALA A 39 -3.32 -8.89 12.62
N PRO A 40 -2.79 -7.98 11.78
CA PRO A 40 -2.69 -8.24 10.35
C PRO A 40 -1.85 -9.48 10.06
N SER A 41 -2.21 -10.19 8.98
CA SER A 41 -1.39 -11.27 8.45
C SER A 41 -0.22 -10.70 7.65
N PRO A 42 0.81 -11.51 7.36
CA PRO A 42 1.91 -11.06 6.49
C PRO A 42 1.45 -10.55 5.13
N MET A 43 0.50 -11.23 4.48
CA MET A 43 0.00 -10.81 3.19
C MET A 43 -0.82 -9.52 3.28
N GLU A 44 -1.53 -9.31 4.38
CA GLU A 44 -2.21 -8.04 4.62
C GLU A 44 -1.23 -6.90 4.81
N LEU A 45 -0.08 -7.14 5.45
CA LEU A 45 0.97 -6.13 5.59
C LEU A 45 1.50 -5.67 4.22
N VAL A 46 1.60 -6.59 3.27
CA VAL A 46 2.00 -6.24 1.90
C VAL A 46 1.00 -5.28 1.27
N LEU A 47 -0.30 -5.56 1.40
CA LEU A 47 -1.34 -4.65 0.91
C LEU A 47 -1.35 -3.31 1.66
N MET A 48 -1.15 -3.34 2.96
CA MET A 48 -1.05 -2.11 3.75
C MET A 48 0.11 -1.25 3.26
N GLY A 49 1.24 -1.89 2.94
CA GLY A 49 2.39 -1.22 2.37
C GLY A 49 2.07 -0.56 1.03
N LEU A 50 1.36 -1.27 0.17
CA LEU A 50 0.93 -0.73 -1.13
C LEU A 50 0.03 0.50 -0.94
N CYS A 51 -0.97 0.40 -0.09
CA CYS A 51 -1.88 1.51 0.20
C CYS A 51 -1.13 2.73 0.73
N ALA A 52 -0.24 2.52 1.69
CA ALA A 52 0.53 3.61 2.29
C ALA A 52 1.50 4.24 1.29
N CYS A 53 2.13 3.42 0.46
CA CYS A 53 3.09 3.90 -0.55
C CYS A 53 2.39 4.78 -1.60
N THR A 54 1.28 4.31 -2.15
CA THR A 54 0.53 5.09 -3.14
C THR A 54 -0.09 6.34 -2.52
N ALA A 55 -0.64 6.23 -1.31
CA ALA A 55 -1.22 7.38 -0.61
C ALA A 55 -0.17 8.47 -0.36
N THR A 56 1.04 8.08 0.04
CA THR A 56 2.14 9.03 0.26
C THR A 56 2.48 9.78 -1.02
N ASP A 57 2.56 9.08 -2.15
CA ASP A 57 2.85 9.71 -3.43
C ASP A 57 1.79 10.76 -3.80
N ILE A 58 0.52 10.39 -3.64
CA ILE A 58 -0.59 11.30 -3.97
C ILE A 58 -0.59 12.50 -3.04
N ASP A 59 -0.37 12.30 -1.75
CA ASP A 59 -0.25 13.39 -0.79
C ASP A 59 0.83 14.38 -1.22
N ILE A 60 2.01 13.88 -1.56
CA ILE A 60 3.13 14.71 -2.01
C ILE A 60 2.78 15.47 -3.29
N ILE A 61 2.24 14.76 -4.28
CA ILE A 61 1.95 15.35 -5.60
C ILE A 61 0.86 16.41 -5.49
N LEU A 62 -0.23 16.13 -4.78
CA LEU A 62 -1.32 17.09 -4.63
C LEU A 62 -0.86 18.34 -3.86
N ARG A 63 -0.01 18.18 -2.84
CA ARG A 63 0.54 19.32 -2.12
C ARG A 63 1.45 20.18 -3.02
N LYS A 64 2.26 19.54 -3.84
CA LYS A 64 3.12 20.27 -4.82
C LYS A 64 2.29 21.01 -5.84
N LYS A 65 1.15 20.44 -6.25
CA LYS A 65 0.24 21.09 -7.18
C LYS A 65 -0.66 22.12 -6.49
N ARG A 66 -0.53 22.26 -5.18
CA ARG A 66 -1.34 23.16 -4.34
C ARG A 66 -2.84 22.89 -4.45
N GLU A 67 -3.19 21.62 -4.61
CA GLU A 67 -4.59 21.21 -4.61
C GLU A 67 -5.10 21.16 -3.16
N PRO A 68 -6.23 21.81 -2.85
CA PRO A 68 -6.72 21.91 -1.47
C PRO A 68 -7.56 20.70 -1.07
N PHE A 69 -6.95 19.53 -1.03
CA PHE A 69 -7.65 18.34 -0.57
C PHE A 69 -7.82 18.35 0.96
N THR A 70 -8.93 17.83 1.44
CA THR A 70 -9.26 17.78 2.86
C THR A 70 -9.17 16.37 3.43
N SER A 71 -9.23 15.36 2.56
CA SER A 71 -9.08 13.96 2.96
C SER A 71 -8.54 13.14 1.81
N LEU A 72 -7.88 12.05 2.15
CA LEU A 72 -7.34 11.11 1.17
C LEU A 72 -7.36 9.72 1.77
N GLU A 73 -7.99 8.79 1.06
CA GLU A 73 -7.99 7.38 1.42
C GLU A 73 -7.55 6.55 0.24
N VAL A 74 -6.84 5.48 0.51
CA VAL A 74 -6.51 4.47 -0.49
C VAL A 74 -6.90 3.11 0.06
N ARG A 75 -7.80 2.44 -0.64
CA ARG A 75 -8.26 1.10 -0.29
C ARG A 75 -7.76 0.12 -1.35
N ALA A 76 -7.29 -1.04 -0.93
CA ALA A 76 -6.93 -2.12 -1.83
C ALA A 76 -7.88 -3.28 -1.64
N GLU A 77 -8.42 -3.79 -2.75
CA GLU A 77 -9.20 -5.02 -2.80
C GLU A 77 -8.45 -5.98 -3.69
N ALA A 78 -8.10 -7.14 -3.16
CA ALA A 78 -7.19 -8.04 -3.86
C ALA A 78 -7.68 -9.48 -3.84
N GLU A 79 -7.34 -10.21 -4.91
CA GLU A 79 -7.55 -11.64 -5.02
C GLU A 79 -6.20 -12.34 -4.97
N ARG A 80 -6.18 -13.50 -4.33
CA ARG A 80 -4.99 -14.33 -4.22
C ARG A 80 -5.16 -15.61 -5.02
N ALA A 81 -4.05 -16.20 -5.45
CA ALA A 81 -4.07 -17.51 -6.09
C ALA A 81 -4.67 -18.54 -5.14
N THR A 82 -5.36 -19.54 -5.69
CA THR A 82 -6.02 -20.58 -4.91
C THR A 82 -5.07 -21.67 -4.44
N GLU A 83 -3.94 -21.83 -5.13
CA GLU A 83 -2.91 -22.81 -4.80
C GLU A 83 -1.65 -22.14 -4.25
N PRO A 84 -0.94 -22.79 -3.32
CA PRO A 84 0.35 -22.25 -2.84
C PRO A 84 1.40 -22.17 -3.97
N PRO A 85 2.22 -21.10 -3.97
CA PRO A 85 2.13 -19.94 -3.10
C PRO A 85 0.99 -19.04 -3.50
N GLN A 86 0.17 -18.67 -2.52
CA GLN A 86 -1.03 -17.87 -2.77
C GLN A 86 -0.69 -16.38 -2.92
N VAL A 87 -0.04 -16.06 -4.01
CA VAL A 87 0.33 -14.66 -4.33
C VAL A 87 -0.90 -13.86 -4.72
N TYR A 88 -0.79 -12.53 -4.66
CA TYR A 88 -1.83 -11.67 -5.23
C TYR A 88 -1.81 -11.79 -6.74
N THR A 89 -2.99 -11.97 -7.32
CA THR A 89 -3.17 -12.07 -8.78
C THR A 89 -3.83 -10.83 -9.34
N GLN A 90 -4.71 -10.20 -8.58
CA GLN A 90 -5.37 -8.96 -8.96
C GLN A 90 -5.48 -8.06 -7.74
N ILE A 91 -5.22 -6.78 -7.95
CA ILE A 91 -5.36 -5.75 -6.92
C ILE A 91 -6.07 -4.56 -7.53
N LYS A 92 -7.17 -4.14 -6.91
CA LYS A 92 -7.87 -2.93 -7.28
C LYS A 92 -7.60 -1.88 -6.21
N LEU A 93 -7.04 -0.74 -6.61
CA LEU A 93 -6.82 0.39 -5.72
C LEU A 93 -7.96 1.39 -5.92
N ILE A 94 -8.57 1.80 -4.82
CA ILE A 94 -9.64 2.80 -4.83
C ILE A 94 -9.13 4.02 -4.07
N PHE A 95 -8.99 5.13 -4.80
CA PHE A 95 -8.49 6.39 -4.26
C PHE A 95 -9.67 7.31 -4.03
N THR A 96 -9.92 7.68 -2.78
CA THR A 96 -11.00 8.61 -2.43
C THR A 96 -10.40 9.91 -1.92
N VAL A 97 -10.69 10.99 -2.61
CA VAL A 97 -10.17 12.32 -2.28
C VAL A 97 -11.32 13.27 -1.97
N GLY A 98 -11.19 14.01 -0.88
CA GLY A 98 -12.14 15.04 -0.49
C GLY A 98 -11.55 16.43 -0.69
N GLY A 99 -12.44 17.42 -0.81
CA GLY A 99 -12.05 18.80 -1.03
C GLY A 99 -12.11 19.20 -2.50
N LYS A 100 -11.69 20.42 -2.78
CA LYS A 100 -11.78 20.99 -4.14
C LYS A 100 -10.56 20.61 -4.97
N VAL A 101 -10.43 19.32 -5.29
CA VAL A 101 -9.34 18.81 -6.09
C VAL A 101 -9.81 18.59 -7.51
N THR A 102 -9.04 19.07 -8.49
CA THR A 102 -9.41 18.88 -9.89
C THR A 102 -9.27 17.41 -10.28
N LYS A 103 -10.14 16.97 -11.18
CA LYS A 103 -10.13 15.62 -11.70
C LYS A 103 -8.79 15.29 -12.35
N LYS A 104 -8.29 16.22 -13.14
CA LYS A 104 -7.00 16.06 -13.84
C LYS A 104 -5.84 15.93 -12.85
N ALA A 105 -5.80 16.74 -11.80
CA ALA A 105 -4.73 16.66 -10.81
C ALA A 105 -4.69 15.29 -10.13
N MET A 106 -5.86 14.75 -9.80
CA MET A 106 -5.94 13.44 -9.18
C MET A 106 -5.55 12.32 -10.16
N GLU A 107 -6.03 12.39 -11.40
CA GLU A 107 -5.65 11.42 -12.43
C GLU A 107 -4.13 11.43 -12.67
N ASP A 108 -3.53 12.61 -12.75
CA ASP A 108 -2.09 12.74 -12.91
C ASP A 108 -1.33 12.19 -11.72
N ALA A 109 -1.81 12.45 -10.50
CA ALA A 109 -1.16 11.95 -9.28
C ALA A 109 -1.17 10.42 -9.21
N VAL A 110 -2.30 9.81 -9.51
CA VAL A 110 -2.45 8.36 -9.54
C VAL A 110 -1.54 7.74 -10.59
N ARG A 111 -1.53 8.30 -11.79
CA ARG A 111 -0.70 7.81 -12.89
C ARG A 111 0.79 7.90 -12.55
N LEU A 112 1.23 9.01 -11.98
CA LEU A 112 2.64 9.20 -11.59
C LEU A 112 3.05 8.23 -10.50
N SER A 113 2.17 7.98 -9.53
CA SER A 113 2.44 6.99 -8.48
C SER A 113 2.63 5.59 -9.09
N GLU A 114 1.73 5.19 -9.97
CA GLU A 114 1.76 3.86 -10.58
C GLU A 114 2.96 3.67 -11.52
N GLU A 115 3.26 4.65 -12.34
CA GLU A 115 4.27 4.53 -13.38
C GLU A 115 5.68 4.87 -12.92
N LYS A 116 5.84 5.72 -11.91
CA LYS A 116 7.14 6.27 -11.59
C LYS A 116 7.57 6.15 -10.13
N TYR A 117 6.69 6.40 -9.18
CA TYR A 117 7.13 6.63 -7.80
C TYR A 117 6.88 5.50 -6.82
N CYS A 118 5.79 4.74 -6.95
CA CYS A 118 5.47 3.72 -5.96
C CYS A 118 6.34 2.48 -6.13
N SER A 119 7.31 2.32 -5.22
CA SER A 119 8.21 1.17 -5.23
C SER A 119 7.48 -0.14 -4.99
N VAL A 120 6.47 -0.13 -4.12
CA VAL A 120 5.69 -1.33 -3.80
C VAL A 120 4.88 -1.76 -5.02
N SER A 121 4.21 -0.81 -5.69
CA SER A 121 3.47 -1.09 -6.92
C SER A 121 4.38 -1.66 -8.01
N ALA A 122 5.58 -1.10 -8.15
CA ALA A 122 6.55 -1.57 -9.15
C ALA A 122 6.93 -3.04 -8.94
N MET A 123 7.01 -3.47 -7.68
CA MET A 123 7.29 -4.88 -7.37
C MET A 123 6.07 -5.76 -7.59
N LEU A 124 4.92 -5.33 -7.06
CA LEU A 124 3.70 -6.14 -7.09
C LEU A 124 3.10 -6.29 -8.49
N GLN A 125 3.25 -5.30 -9.35
CA GLN A 125 2.70 -5.39 -10.72
C GLN A 125 3.38 -6.44 -11.58
N LYS A 126 4.52 -6.96 -11.16
CA LYS A 126 5.18 -8.07 -11.81
C LYS A 126 4.48 -9.40 -11.56
N THR A 127 3.66 -9.47 -10.54
CA THR A 127 2.94 -10.68 -10.14
C THR A 127 1.43 -10.51 -10.26
N ALA A 128 0.92 -9.32 -9.95
CA ALA A 128 -0.51 -9.04 -9.93
C ALA A 128 -0.88 -7.97 -10.96
N LYS A 129 -2.10 -8.06 -11.47
CA LYS A 129 -2.67 -6.99 -12.29
C LYS A 129 -3.25 -5.95 -11.32
N ILE A 130 -2.73 -4.72 -11.40
CA ILE A 130 -3.18 -3.62 -10.55
C ILE A 130 -4.04 -2.66 -11.37
N THR A 131 -5.25 -2.40 -10.90
CA THR A 131 -6.18 -1.45 -11.50
C THR A 131 -6.52 -0.36 -10.51
N SER A 132 -7.01 0.78 -10.98
CA SER A 132 -7.28 1.96 -10.15
C SER A 132 -8.66 2.53 -10.42
N GLU A 133 -9.27 3.06 -9.36
CA GLU A 133 -10.51 3.81 -9.44
C GLU A 133 -10.35 5.05 -8.58
N ILE A 134 -10.84 6.19 -9.06
CA ILE A 134 -10.77 7.46 -8.33
C ILE A 134 -12.18 7.90 -7.97
N ARG A 135 -12.39 8.26 -6.70
CA ARG A 135 -13.65 8.78 -6.20
C ARG A 135 -13.43 10.15 -5.59
N HIS A 136 -14.27 11.10 -5.97
CA HIS A 136 -14.26 12.44 -5.39
C HIS A 136 -15.41 12.57 -4.41
N VAL A 137 -15.12 13.03 -3.20
CA VAL A 137 -16.15 13.30 -2.18
C VAL A 137 -15.97 14.71 -1.65
N GLU A 138 -16.98 15.27 -1.05
CA GLU A 138 -16.91 16.63 -0.51
C GLU A 138 -16.36 16.69 0.91
#